data_e50e494d160ffdd088790ee081316803
#
_entry.id   e50e494d160ffdd088790ee081316803
#
_cell.length_a   1.000
_cell.length_b   1.000
_cell.length_c   1.000
_cell.angle_alpha   90.00
_cell.angle_beta   90.00
_cell.angle_gamma   90.00
#
_symmetry.space_group_name_H-M   'P 1'
#
loop_
_entity.id
_entity.type
_entity.pdbx_description
1 polymer ?
#
loop_
_entity_poly.entity_id
_entity_poly.type
_entity_poly.pdbx_seq_one_letter_code
_entity_poly.pdbx_strand_id
1 'polypeptide(L)'
;LEGIASLTDFTALVSRNEKLTYAFEHRNAIYGQRYPKNFRPEHICYRKDRPEELAIINYTSGTTGYSKGVMLPYRSIWSNVAYCFEMLPVKAGDHIVSMLPMGHVFGMVYDFLYGFSAGAHIYFLTRMPSPKIIAQSFAEIKPRVISCVPLIVEKIIKKDILPRVDSKIGKLLLKVPIVNDKIKS
;
A
#
# COMPACT_ATOMS: atom_id res chain seq x y z
N LEU A 1 -0.84 -13.26 -0.98
CA LEU A 1 -2.19 -13.71 -0.57
C LEU A 1 -2.42 -15.22 -0.67
N GLU A 2 -1.33 -16.00 -0.69
CA GLU A 2 -1.44 -17.47 -0.55
C GLU A 2 -1.97 -17.92 0.83
N GLY A 3 -2.37 -17.02 1.69
CA GLY A 3 -2.94 -17.31 3.00
C GLY A 3 -4.30 -16.71 3.26
N ILE A 4 -4.91 -16.02 2.32
CA ILE A 4 -6.32 -15.71 2.42
C ILE A 4 -7.06 -16.83 1.75
N ALA A 5 -7.50 -17.63 2.59
CA ALA A 5 -8.66 -18.46 2.62
C ALA A 5 -9.35 -18.51 1.27
N SER A 6 -9.36 -19.66 0.70
CA SER A 6 -10.33 -20.02 -0.31
C SER A 6 -11.73 -19.65 0.21
N LEU A 7 -12.71 -19.48 -0.66
CA LEU A 7 -14.11 -19.25 -0.26
C LEU A 7 -14.57 -20.31 0.77
N THR A 8 -13.99 -21.50 0.70
CA THR A 8 -14.19 -22.63 1.62
C THR A 8 -13.72 -22.31 3.03
N ASP A 9 -12.56 -21.66 3.18
CA ASP A 9 -12.02 -21.30 4.50
C ASP A 9 -12.81 -20.16 5.12
N PHE A 10 -13.28 -19.21 4.31
CA PHE A 10 -14.17 -18.15 4.77
C PHE A 10 -15.49 -18.72 5.27
N THR A 11 -16.08 -19.65 4.53
CA THR A 11 -17.31 -20.35 4.92
C THR A 11 -17.10 -21.14 6.21
N ALA A 12 -15.96 -21.84 6.35
CA ALA A 12 -15.60 -22.56 7.56
C ALA A 12 -15.38 -21.61 8.76
N LEU A 13 -14.81 -20.43 8.55
CA LEU A 13 -14.66 -19.42 9.58
C LEU A 13 -16.01 -18.87 10.05
N VAL A 14 -16.89 -18.56 9.10
CA VAL A 14 -18.25 -18.04 9.37
C VAL A 14 -19.06 -19.09 10.15
N SER A 15 -18.99 -20.38 9.78
CA SER A 15 -19.74 -21.45 10.43
C SER A 15 -19.37 -21.72 11.90
N ARG A 16 -18.22 -21.21 12.35
CA ARG A 16 -17.79 -21.30 13.76
C ARG A 16 -18.42 -20.25 14.69
N ASN A 17 -19.17 -19.32 14.15
CA ASN A 17 -19.78 -18.24 14.93
C ASN A 17 -21.25 -18.06 14.52
N GLU A 18 -22.18 -18.37 15.42
CA GLU A 18 -23.62 -18.31 15.15
C GLU A 18 -24.09 -16.94 14.63
N LYS A 19 -23.57 -15.85 15.18
CA LYS A 19 -23.95 -14.49 14.73
C LYS A 19 -23.48 -14.22 13.31
N LEU A 20 -22.28 -14.68 12.96
CA LEU A 20 -21.74 -14.55 11.59
C LEU A 20 -22.49 -15.46 10.63
N THR A 21 -22.82 -16.69 11.05
CA THR A 21 -23.63 -17.61 10.26
C THR A 21 -25.00 -17.00 9.98
N TYR A 22 -25.69 -16.53 11.00
CA TYR A 22 -26.98 -15.85 10.82
C TYR A 22 -26.87 -14.64 9.88
N ALA A 23 -25.89 -13.77 10.07
CA ALA A 23 -25.69 -12.60 9.23
C ALA A 23 -25.38 -12.98 7.76
N PHE A 24 -24.61 -14.04 7.55
CA PHE A 24 -24.29 -14.55 6.23
C PHE A 24 -25.50 -15.16 5.51
N GLU A 25 -26.28 -15.98 6.21
CA GLU A 25 -27.51 -16.60 5.68
C GLU A 25 -28.57 -15.56 5.35
N HIS A 26 -28.72 -14.53 6.20
CA HIS A 26 -29.73 -13.48 6.06
C HIS A 26 -29.21 -12.21 5.37
N ARG A 27 -27.99 -12.25 4.80
CA ARG A 27 -27.31 -11.07 4.23
C ARG A 27 -28.15 -10.26 3.24
N ASN A 28 -28.90 -10.93 2.38
CA ASN A 28 -29.74 -10.25 1.39
C ASN A 28 -30.91 -9.50 2.03
N ALA A 29 -31.53 -10.09 3.04
CA ALA A 29 -32.61 -9.46 3.81
C ALA A 29 -32.09 -8.27 4.62
N ILE A 30 -30.99 -8.46 5.35
CA ILE A 30 -30.32 -7.41 6.14
C ILE A 30 -29.86 -6.27 5.23
N TYR A 31 -29.26 -6.59 4.09
CA TYR A 31 -28.82 -5.61 3.11
C TYR A 31 -30.03 -4.84 2.53
N GLY A 32 -31.10 -5.54 2.14
CA GLY A 32 -32.30 -4.92 1.58
C GLY A 32 -33.07 -4.02 2.56
N GLN A 33 -32.99 -4.30 3.86
CA GLN A 33 -33.53 -3.41 4.90
C GLN A 33 -32.73 -2.13 5.04
N ARG A 34 -31.41 -2.22 4.92
CA ARG A 34 -30.49 -1.09 5.10
C ARG A 34 -30.33 -0.26 3.83
N TYR A 35 -30.39 -0.90 2.67
CA TYR A 35 -30.16 -0.29 1.37
C TYR A 35 -31.33 -0.57 0.43
N PRO A 36 -32.18 0.41 0.14
CA PRO A 36 -33.32 0.24 -0.76
C PRO A 36 -32.89 -0.09 -2.18
N LYS A 37 -33.79 -0.69 -2.99
CA LYS A 37 -33.49 -1.06 -4.40
C LYS A 37 -33.02 0.12 -5.25
N ASN A 38 -33.49 1.34 -4.96
CA ASN A 38 -33.10 2.59 -5.60
C ASN A 38 -32.08 3.36 -4.73
N PHE A 39 -31.05 2.67 -4.28
CA PHE A 39 -29.97 3.28 -3.53
C PHE A 39 -29.29 4.39 -4.33
N ARG A 40 -29.15 5.56 -3.72
CA ARG A 40 -28.55 6.76 -4.31
C ARG A 40 -27.48 7.32 -3.39
N PRO A 41 -26.59 8.21 -3.89
CA PRO A 41 -25.54 8.83 -3.07
C PRO A 41 -26.04 9.49 -1.77
N GLU A 42 -27.24 10.09 -1.79
CA GLU A 42 -27.87 10.70 -0.61
C GLU A 42 -28.24 9.71 0.50
N HIS A 43 -28.31 8.41 0.18
CA HIS A 43 -28.53 7.35 1.16
C HIS A 43 -27.24 6.92 1.86
N ILE A 44 -26.10 7.44 1.43
CA ILE A 44 -24.79 7.13 2.03
C ILE A 44 -24.61 7.99 3.29
N CYS A 45 -24.66 7.36 4.44
CA CYS A 45 -24.36 8.01 5.72
C CYS A 45 -22.97 7.59 6.18
N TYR A 46 -22.00 8.47 6.01
CA TYR A 46 -20.67 8.26 6.61
C TYR A 46 -20.71 8.65 8.09
N ARG A 47 -20.13 7.80 8.92
CA ARG A 47 -19.86 8.17 10.30
C ARG A 47 -18.91 9.37 10.31
N LYS A 48 -19.22 10.37 11.12
CA LYS A 48 -18.29 11.46 11.40
C LYS A 48 -17.36 11.02 12.52
N ASP A 49 -16.19 10.55 12.16
CA ASP A 49 -15.17 10.18 13.14
C ASP A 49 -14.54 11.44 13.72
N ARG A 50 -14.24 11.40 15.02
CA ARG A 50 -13.51 12.48 15.67
C ARG A 50 -12.02 12.28 15.43
N PRO A 51 -11.25 13.34 15.18
CA PRO A 51 -9.81 13.22 14.91
C PRO A 51 -9.03 12.46 15.98
N GLU A 52 -9.47 12.57 17.23
CA GLU A 52 -8.81 11.93 18.40
C GLU A 52 -9.27 10.49 18.66
N GLU A 53 -10.29 10.00 17.96
CA GLU A 53 -10.73 8.61 18.12
C GLU A 53 -9.63 7.66 17.62
N LEU A 54 -9.53 6.51 18.31
CA LEU A 54 -8.61 5.45 17.93
C LEU A 54 -9.00 4.88 16.56
N ALA A 55 -8.08 4.97 15.60
CA ALA A 55 -8.26 4.39 14.27
C ALA A 55 -7.70 2.97 14.19
N ILE A 56 -6.50 2.75 14.74
CA ILE A 56 -5.80 1.47 14.65
C ILE A 56 -4.84 1.27 15.82
N ILE A 57 -4.62 0.01 16.20
CA ILE A 57 -3.53 -0.40 17.07
C ILE A 57 -2.49 -1.14 16.21
N ASN A 58 -1.33 -0.54 16.06
CA ASN A 58 -0.24 -1.11 15.29
C ASN A 58 0.83 -1.68 16.23
N TYR A 59 1.21 -2.94 16.02
CA TYR A 59 2.18 -3.61 16.88
C TYR A 59 3.60 -3.41 16.38
N THR A 60 4.50 -3.06 17.29
CA THR A 60 5.93 -2.98 17.02
C THR A 60 6.68 -4.04 17.83
N SER A 61 7.73 -4.62 17.25
CA SER A 61 8.66 -5.47 17.99
C SER A 61 9.42 -4.59 18.99
N GLY A 62 9.01 -4.63 20.26
CA GLY A 62 9.68 -3.88 21.31
C GLY A 62 11.13 -4.32 21.51
N THR A 63 12.03 -3.40 21.79
CA THR A 63 13.45 -3.66 22.16
C THR A 63 13.57 -4.52 23.42
N THR A 64 12.50 -4.62 24.20
CA THR A 64 12.41 -5.42 25.45
C THR A 64 11.90 -6.84 25.25
N GLY A 65 11.75 -7.31 24.01
CA GLY A 65 11.26 -8.65 23.67
C GLY A 65 9.74 -8.80 23.65
N TYR A 66 8.98 -7.82 24.13
CA TYR A 66 7.52 -7.82 24.09
C TYR A 66 6.99 -6.88 22.99
N SER A 67 6.02 -7.35 22.21
CA SER A 67 5.34 -6.51 21.24
C SER A 67 4.54 -5.42 21.94
N LYS A 68 4.69 -4.18 21.49
CA LYS A 68 3.95 -3.02 22.00
C LYS A 68 2.88 -2.59 21.01
N GLY A 69 1.64 -2.46 21.47
CA GLY A 69 0.54 -1.90 20.67
C GLY A 69 0.58 -0.38 20.69
N VAL A 70 0.89 0.23 19.56
CA VAL A 70 0.85 1.69 19.39
C VAL A 70 -0.54 2.11 18.97
N MET A 71 -1.20 2.92 19.77
CA MET A 71 -2.53 3.44 19.52
C MET A 71 -2.44 4.67 18.62
N LEU A 72 -2.98 4.58 17.41
CA LEU A 72 -2.96 5.65 16.42
C LEU A 72 -4.37 6.22 16.22
N PRO A 73 -4.59 7.51 16.51
CA PRO A 73 -5.87 8.17 16.22
C PRO A 73 -6.01 8.49 14.73
N TYR A 74 -7.23 8.75 14.26
CA TYR A 74 -7.52 9.12 12.87
C TYR A 74 -6.68 10.28 12.38
N ARG A 75 -6.48 11.31 13.20
CA ARG A 75 -5.66 12.47 12.83
C ARG A 75 -4.23 12.10 12.44
N SER A 76 -3.62 11.12 13.12
CA SER A 76 -2.24 10.71 12.83
C SER A 76 -2.12 10.01 11.48
N ILE A 77 -3.12 9.24 11.09
CA ILE A 77 -3.17 8.59 9.79
C ILE A 77 -3.47 9.62 8.70
N TRP A 78 -4.52 10.42 8.92
CA TRP A 78 -4.97 11.40 7.94
C TRP A 78 -3.93 12.49 7.65
N SER A 79 -3.22 12.99 8.67
CA SER A 79 -2.16 13.99 8.45
C SER A 79 -1.05 13.49 7.54
N ASN A 80 -0.69 12.20 7.64
CA ASN A 80 0.28 11.62 6.73
C ASN A 80 -0.26 11.45 5.31
N VAL A 81 -1.54 11.07 5.14
CA VAL A 81 -2.17 11.02 3.82
C VAL A 81 -2.25 12.41 3.21
N ALA A 82 -2.65 13.42 3.98
CA ALA A 82 -2.68 14.81 3.52
C ALA A 82 -1.30 15.31 3.09
N TYR A 83 -0.27 15.03 3.88
CA TYR A 83 1.12 15.31 3.51
C TYR A 83 1.53 14.67 2.19
N CYS A 84 1.10 13.42 1.94
CA CYS A 84 1.37 12.77 0.66
C CYS A 84 0.76 13.52 -0.51
N PHE A 85 -0.46 14.05 -0.37
CA PHE A 85 -1.10 14.86 -1.43
C PHE A 85 -0.35 16.15 -1.73
N GLU A 86 0.32 16.74 -0.75
CA GLU A 86 1.13 17.93 -0.94
C GLU A 86 2.49 17.61 -1.60
N MET A 87 3.10 16.50 -1.23
CA MET A 87 4.49 16.20 -1.57
C MET A 87 4.67 15.21 -2.73
N LEU A 88 3.71 14.36 -2.99
CA LEU A 88 3.83 13.29 -3.97
C LEU A 88 2.92 13.53 -5.18
N PRO A 89 3.43 13.35 -6.42
CA PRO A 89 2.74 13.73 -7.64
C PRO A 89 1.80 12.65 -8.19
N VAL A 90 1.13 11.87 -7.33
CA VAL A 90 0.20 10.81 -7.77
C VAL A 90 -1.16 11.40 -8.11
N LYS A 91 -1.72 10.98 -9.23
CA LYS A 91 -3.05 11.37 -9.74
C LYS A 91 -3.92 10.15 -9.97
N ALA A 92 -5.21 10.36 -10.15
CA ALA A 92 -6.15 9.32 -10.52
C ALA A 92 -5.70 8.61 -11.81
N GLY A 93 -5.68 7.28 -11.79
CA GLY A 93 -5.21 6.44 -12.87
C GLY A 93 -3.70 6.17 -12.90
N ASP A 94 -2.89 6.85 -12.10
CA ASP A 94 -1.47 6.52 -11.94
C ASP A 94 -1.28 5.14 -11.30
N HIS A 95 -0.10 4.56 -11.47
CA HIS A 95 0.24 3.24 -10.94
C HIS A 95 1.15 3.36 -9.72
N ILE A 96 0.88 2.56 -8.70
CA ILE A 96 1.71 2.38 -7.51
C ILE A 96 2.01 0.89 -7.35
N VAL A 97 3.25 0.55 -7.03
CA VAL A 97 3.63 -0.82 -6.63
C VAL A 97 3.79 -0.85 -5.13
N SER A 98 2.88 -1.57 -4.45
CA SER A 98 2.95 -1.80 -3.02
C SER A 98 3.85 -3.00 -2.74
N MET A 99 4.98 -2.74 -2.13
CA MET A 99 5.96 -3.75 -1.77
C MET A 99 6.26 -3.80 -0.26
N LEU A 100 5.75 -2.84 0.48
CA LEU A 100 5.91 -2.79 1.93
C LEU A 100 4.84 -3.63 2.62
N PRO A 101 5.15 -4.24 3.77
CA PRO A 101 4.16 -5.00 4.53
C PRO A 101 2.98 -4.11 4.94
N MET A 102 1.77 -4.51 4.56
CA MET A 102 0.53 -3.79 4.92
C MET A 102 0.24 -3.79 6.44
N GLY A 103 0.80 -4.74 7.18
CA GLY A 103 0.74 -4.76 8.65
C GLY A 103 1.61 -3.68 9.30
N HIS A 104 2.50 -3.05 8.54
CA HIS A 104 3.28 -1.90 9.01
C HIS A 104 2.59 -0.61 8.59
N VAL A 105 2.44 0.35 9.53
CA VAL A 105 1.72 1.61 9.27
C VAL A 105 2.26 2.38 8.07
N PHE A 106 3.56 2.31 7.81
CA PHE A 106 4.15 2.97 6.65
C PHE A 106 3.59 2.42 5.33
N GLY A 107 3.60 1.09 5.14
CA GLY A 107 3.02 0.45 3.94
C GLY A 107 1.52 0.71 3.84
N MET A 108 0.80 0.62 4.96
CA MET A 108 -0.63 0.90 4.99
C MET A 108 -0.95 2.35 4.55
N VAL A 109 -0.22 3.33 5.05
CA VAL A 109 -0.50 4.75 4.77
C VAL A 109 -0.03 5.13 3.37
N TYR A 110 1.23 4.87 3.04
CA TYR A 110 1.85 5.38 1.82
C TYR A 110 1.49 4.57 0.58
N ASP A 111 1.53 3.23 0.67
CA ASP A 111 1.23 2.39 -0.49
C ASP A 111 -0.27 2.22 -0.72
N PHE A 112 -1.07 2.12 0.35
CA PHE A 112 -2.49 1.80 0.23
C PHE A 112 -3.39 3.02 0.42
N LEU A 113 -3.46 3.62 1.63
CA LEU A 113 -4.45 4.66 1.90
C LEU A 113 -4.26 5.89 1.01
N TYR A 114 -3.02 6.35 0.82
CA TYR A 114 -2.74 7.47 -0.08
C TYR A 114 -3.07 7.10 -1.53
N GLY A 115 -2.57 5.98 -2.02
CA GLY A 115 -2.83 5.53 -3.39
C GLY A 115 -4.32 5.37 -3.69
N PHE A 116 -5.06 4.75 -2.76
CA PHE A 116 -6.51 4.58 -2.86
C PHE A 116 -7.22 5.94 -2.88
N SER A 117 -6.87 6.85 -1.96
CA SER A 117 -7.48 8.18 -1.88
C SER A 117 -7.15 9.06 -3.09
N ALA A 118 -6.00 8.85 -3.74
CA ALA A 118 -5.61 9.52 -4.96
C ALA A 118 -6.28 8.93 -6.23
N GLY A 119 -6.98 7.80 -6.11
CA GLY A 119 -7.58 7.10 -7.26
C GLY A 119 -6.55 6.38 -8.14
N ALA A 120 -5.43 5.98 -7.57
CA ALA A 120 -4.38 5.26 -8.28
C ALA A 120 -4.68 3.76 -8.39
N HIS A 121 -4.08 3.09 -9.39
CA HIS A 121 -4.05 1.64 -9.49
C HIS A 121 -2.93 1.09 -8.61
N ILE A 122 -3.28 0.32 -7.58
CA ILE A 122 -2.33 -0.23 -6.63
C ILE A 122 -2.06 -1.70 -6.97
N TYR A 123 -0.81 -2.02 -7.27
CA TYR A 123 -0.34 -3.36 -7.57
C TYR A 123 0.40 -3.95 -6.37
N PHE A 124 -0.18 -4.93 -5.71
CA PHE A 124 0.44 -5.60 -4.57
C PHE A 124 1.39 -6.69 -5.06
N LEU A 125 2.64 -6.66 -4.59
CA LEU A 125 3.56 -7.75 -4.84
C LEU A 125 3.17 -8.96 -3.98
N THR A 126 2.87 -10.06 -4.64
CA THR A 126 2.49 -11.34 -3.99
C THR A 126 3.70 -12.15 -3.53
N ARG A 127 4.90 -11.77 -3.96
CA ARG A 127 6.16 -12.43 -3.62
C ARG A 127 7.06 -11.51 -2.79
N MET A 128 7.94 -12.11 -1.99
CA MET A 128 8.96 -11.33 -1.25
C MET A 128 9.73 -10.42 -2.21
N PRO A 129 9.82 -9.12 -1.92
CA PRO A 129 10.49 -8.16 -2.79
C PRO A 129 11.99 -8.45 -2.86
N SER A 130 12.42 -9.09 -3.96
CA SER A 130 13.83 -9.21 -4.33
C SER A 130 14.18 -8.18 -5.38
N PRO A 131 15.46 -7.78 -5.52
CA PRO A 131 15.87 -6.81 -6.56
C PRO A 131 15.37 -7.18 -7.96
N LYS A 132 15.40 -8.47 -8.32
CA LYS A 132 14.90 -8.96 -9.61
C LYS A 132 13.40 -8.75 -9.78
N ILE A 133 12.60 -9.14 -8.77
CA ILE A 133 11.13 -9.00 -8.80
C ILE A 133 10.75 -7.52 -8.86
N ILE A 134 11.43 -6.67 -8.08
CA ILE A 134 11.19 -5.22 -8.06
C ILE A 134 11.50 -4.63 -9.43
N ALA A 135 12.67 -4.92 -10.00
CA ALA A 135 13.06 -4.42 -11.32
C ALA A 135 12.07 -4.85 -12.42
N GLN A 136 11.64 -6.10 -12.39
CA GLN A 136 10.63 -6.63 -13.32
C GLN A 136 9.30 -5.89 -13.15
N SER A 137 8.79 -5.78 -11.93
CA SER A 137 7.52 -5.08 -11.63
C SER A 137 7.57 -3.61 -12.07
N PHE A 138 8.70 -2.94 -11.86
CA PHE A 138 8.84 -1.54 -12.28
C PHE A 138 8.88 -1.41 -13.81
N ALA A 139 9.52 -2.33 -14.51
CA ALA A 139 9.56 -2.34 -15.98
C ALA A 139 8.16 -2.57 -16.58
N GLU A 140 7.35 -3.46 -15.99
CA GLU A 140 6.01 -3.79 -16.45
C GLU A 140 4.98 -2.72 -16.07
N ILE A 141 4.96 -2.30 -14.80
CA ILE A 141 3.92 -1.44 -14.23
C ILE A 141 4.23 0.04 -14.43
N LYS A 142 5.51 0.42 -14.44
CA LYS A 142 5.98 1.82 -14.53
C LYS A 142 5.33 2.72 -13.47
N PRO A 143 5.54 2.42 -12.18
CA PRO A 143 4.89 3.15 -11.11
C PRO A 143 5.28 4.63 -11.10
N ARG A 144 4.33 5.49 -10.74
CA ARG A 144 4.56 6.94 -10.63
C ARG A 144 5.40 7.29 -9.41
N VAL A 145 5.16 6.59 -8.30
CA VAL A 145 5.86 6.75 -7.02
C VAL A 145 6.19 5.37 -6.48
N ILE A 146 7.30 5.27 -5.80
CA ILE A 146 7.81 4.04 -5.19
C ILE A 146 8.10 4.34 -3.72
N SER A 147 7.42 3.62 -2.83
CA SER A 147 7.72 3.61 -1.40
C SER A 147 8.59 2.40 -1.08
N CYS A 148 9.80 2.63 -0.59
CA CYS A 148 10.70 1.54 -0.25
C CYS A 148 11.60 1.88 0.94
N VAL A 149 12.12 0.85 1.58
CA VAL A 149 13.12 1.03 2.65
C VAL A 149 14.51 1.29 2.06
N PRO A 150 15.35 2.10 2.72
CA PRO A 150 16.68 2.47 2.21
C PRO A 150 17.54 1.28 1.78
N LEU A 151 17.47 0.17 2.52
CA LEU A 151 18.22 -1.06 2.22
C LEU A 151 17.90 -1.63 0.81
N ILE A 152 16.66 -1.51 0.34
CA ILE A 152 16.26 -1.96 -1.00
C ILE A 152 16.88 -1.06 -2.06
N VAL A 153 16.82 0.25 -1.87
CA VAL A 153 17.44 1.24 -2.78
C VAL A 153 18.93 1.00 -2.87
N GLU A 154 19.58 0.85 -1.72
CA GLU A 154 21.03 0.58 -1.66
C GLU A 154 21.42 -0.70 -2.41
N LYS A 155 20.66 -1.78 -2.25
CA LYS A 155 20.90 -3.03 -2.97
C LYS A 155 20.74 -2.89 -4.48
N ILE A 156 19.72 -2.16 -4.94
CA ILE A 156 19.49 -1.90 -6.38
C ILE A 156 20.64 -1.07 -6.93
N ILE A 157 20.99 0.02 -6.24
CA ILE A 157 22.10 0.89 -6.68
C ILE A 157 23.40 0.10 -6.78
N LYS A 158 23.78 -0.63 -5.72
CA LYS A 158 25.04 -1.38 -5.70
C LYS A 158 25.09 -2.51 -6.71
N LYS A 159 23.99 -3.23 -6.93
CA LYS A 159 23.96 -4.42 -7.76
C LYS A 159 23.73 -4.12 -9.24
N ASP A 160 22.85 -3.16 -9.55
CA ASP A 160 22.35 -2.98 -10.91
C ASP A 160 22.80 -1.66 -11.54
N ILE A 161 22.99 -0.59 -10.76
CA ILE A 161 23.32 0.75 -11.27
C ILE A 161 24.83 0.96 -11.28
N LEU A 162 25.50 0.83 -10.14
CA LEU A 162 26.95 1.10 -10.05
C LEU A 162 27.79 0.28 -11.03
N PRO A 163 27.58 -1.04 -11.22
CA PRO A 163 28.37 -1.79 -12.18
C PRO A 163 28.21 -1.30 -13.63
N ARG A 164 27.02 -0.78 -13.98
CA ARG A 164 26.78 -0.19 -15.32
C ARG A 164 27.46 1.16 -15.48
N VAL A 165 27.39 1.99 -14.45
CA VAL A 165 28.04 3.31 -14.43
C VAL A 165 29.55 3.17 -14.42
N ASP A 166 30.09 2.24 -13.64
CA ASP A 166 31.54 1.99 -13.56
C ASP A 166 32.13 1.24 -14.76
N SER A 167 31.30 0.68 -15.62
CA SER A 167 31.76 0.06 -16.87
C SER A 167 32.48 1.09 -17.78
N LYS A 168 33.35 0.61 -18.65
CA LYS A 168 34.04 1.46 -19.63
C LYS A 168 33.06 2.26 -20.49
N ILE A 169 31.96 1.63 -20.89
CA ILE A 169 30.89 2.25 -21.67
C ILE A 169 30.14 3.29 -20.84
N GLY A 170 29.79 2.97 -19.58
CA GLY A 170 29.13 3.90 -18.67
C GLY A 170 29.94 5.16 -18.44
N LYS A 171 31.25 5.02 -18.16
CA LYS A 171 32.17 6.16 -18.00
C LYS A 171 32.34 6.99 -19.25
N LEU A 172 32.26 6.37 -20.43
CA LEU A 172 32.31 7.08 -21.71
C LEU A 172 31.02 7.87 -21.95
N LEU A 173 29.84 7.26 -21.68
CA LEU A 173 28.53 7.91 -21.83
C LEU A 173 28.35 9.09 -20.87
N LEU A 174 28.85 9.00 -19.63
CA LEU A 174 28.82 10.12 -18.68
C LEU A 174 29.69 11.32 -19.09
N LYS A 175 30.64 11.16 -20.01
CA LYS A 175 31.43 12.25 -20.57
C LYS A 175 30.67 13.04 -21.66
N VAL A 176 29.56 12.51 -22.18
CA VAL A 176 28.74 13.19 -23.17
C VAL A 176 27.81 14.21 -22.44
N PRO A 177 27.94 15.53 -22.74
CA PRO A 177 27.20 16.56 -22.00
C PRO A 177 25.70 16.34 -21.92
N ILE A 178 25.04 15.90 -23.00
CA ILE A 178 23.62 15.64 -23.10
C ILE A 178 23.15 14.51 -22.14
N VAL A 179 24.02 13.51 -21.92
CA VAL A 179 23.70 12.37 -21.02
C VAL A 179 23.89 12.79 -19.56
N ASN A 180 24.93 13.60 -19.29
CA ASN A 180 25.22 14.11 -17.95
C ASN A 180 24.08 15.00 -17.41
N ASP A 181 23.51 15.87 -18.25
CA ASP A 181 22.43 16.76 -17.87
C ASP A 181 21.11 16.01 -17.62
N LYS A 182 20.83 14.94 -18.37
CA LYS A 182 19.65 14.08 -18.14
C LYS A 182 19.73 13.18 -16.90
N ILE A 183 20.93 12.91 -16.40
CA ILE A 183 21.12 12.12 -15.18
C ILE A 183 21.07 13.00 -13.92
N LYS A 184 21.39 14.30 -14.07
CA LYS A 184 21.36 15.27 -12.97
C LYS A 184 20.01 15.94 -12.76
N SER A 185 19.11 15.88 -13.73
CA SER A 185 17.72 16.36 -13.64
C SER A 185 16.78 15.26 -13.09
#